data_0c950bb32f19c6d5806b6e440412836b
#
_entry.id   0c950bb32f19c6d5806b6e440412836b
#
_cell.length_a   1.000
_cell.length_b   1.000
_cell.length_c   1.000
_cell.angle_alpha   90.00
_cell.angle_beta   90.00
_cell.angle_gamma   90.00
#
_symmetry.space_group_name_H-M   'P 1'
#
loop_
_entity.id
_entity.type
_entity.pdbx_description
1 polymer ?
#
loop_
_entity_poly.entity_id
_entity_poly.type
_entity_poly.pdbx_seq_one_letter_code
_entity_poly.pdbx_strand_id
1 'polypeptide(L)'
;MAENGLQSWMRTLLAYVRSGDPDLTNRQMALLLLVYLKPGPHTVRGLAKALNVSKPVVTRALNRLGALGYLRRQRDDADRRNIFVAPTREGADFLEHFKALIGSGGNGQVGEKRNHRTEAREPAHA
;
A
#
# COMPACT_ATOMS: atom_id res chain seq x y z
N MET A 1 18.44 24.83 -4.43
CA MET A 1 18.92 24.08 -3.28
C MET A 1 18.17 22.76 -3.14
N ALA A 2 18.89 21.72 -2.87
CA ALA A 2 18.27 20.40 -2.76
C ALA A 2 17.38 20.32 -1.53
N GLU A 3 16.26 19.70 -1.70
CA GLU A 3 15.33 19.45 -0.62
C GLU A 3 15.88 18.31 0.24
N ASN A 4 15.80 18.42 1.56
CA ASN A 4 16.25 17.33 2.40
C ASN A 4 15.16 16.25 2.46
N GLY A 5 15.53 15.08 2.99
CA GLY A 5 14.64 13.94 3.01
C GLY A 5 13.36 14.19 3.80
N LEU A 6 13.47 14.95 4.87
CA LEU A 6 12.30 15.23 5.71
C LEU A 6 11.28 16.09 4.98
N GLN A 7 11.76 17.10 4.27
CA GLN A 7 10.88 17.95 3.48
C GLN A 7 10.21 17.16 2.35
N SER A 8 10.98 16.30 1.70
CA SER A 8 10.45 15.45 0.64
C SER A 8 9.37 14.53 1.19
N TRP A 9 9.62 13.93 2.34
CA TRP A 9 8.66 13.05 2.97
C TRP A 9 7.38 13.81 3.36
N MET A 10 7.53 15.01 3.89
CA MET A 10 6.37 15.84 4.21
C MET A 10 5.51 16.10 2.99
N ARG A 11 6.14 16.43 1.86
CA ARG A 11 5.38 16.69 0.63
C ARG A 11 4.62 15.46 0.17
N THR A 12 5.26 14.30 0.26
CA THR A 12 4.62 13.05 -0.13
C THR A 12 3.41 12.79 0.75
N LEU A 13 3.57 12.95 2.06
CA LEU A 13 2.47 12.72 2.99
C LEU A 13 1.32 13.70 2.78
N LEU A 14 1.65 14.98 2.56
CA LEU A 14 0.60 15.95 2.29
C LEU A 14 -0.18 15.61 1.03
N ALA A 15 0.53 15.22 -0.02
CA ALA A 15 -0.12 14.83 -1.26
C ALA A 15 -1.00 13.60 -1.06
N TYR A 16 -0.52 12.65 -0.28
CA TYR A 16 -1.28 11.44 0.00
C TYR A 16 -2.56 11.76 0.78
N VAL A 17 -2.43 12.56 1.83
CA VAL A 17 -3.60 12.94 2.64
C VAL A 17 -4.63 13.66 1.77
N ARG A 18 -4.16 14.56 0.93
CA ARG A 18 -5.05 15.35 0.06
C ARG A 18 -5.66 14.52 -1.07
N SER A 19 -5.08 13.36 -1.35
CA SER A 19 -5.51 12.55 -2.49
C SER A 19 -6.88 11.95 -2.32
N GLY A 20 -7.33 11.77 -1.08
CA GLY A 20 -8.57 11.06 -0.85
C GLY A 20 -8.45 9.55 -0.93
N ASP A 21 -7.26 9.03 -1.20
CA ASP A 21 -7.03 7.59 -1.18
C ASP A 21 -7.15 7.05 0.25
N PRO A 22 -7.36 5.75 0.39
CA PRO A 22 -7.45 5.17 1.73
C PRO A 22 -6.22 5.52 2.56
N ASP A 23 -6.46 5.89 3.81
CA ASP A 23 -5.41 6.32 4.72
C ASP A 23 -4.82 5.10 5.40
N LEU A 24 -3.73 4.59 4.85
CA LEU A 24 -3.08 3.40 5.37
C LEU A 24 -2.15 3.75 6.53
N THR A 25 -2.14 2.89 7.53
CA THR A 25 -1.16 3.03 8.61
C THR A 25 0.23 2.71 8.07
N ASN A 26 1.26 3.10 8.82
CA ASN A 26 2.64 2.78 8.44
C ASN A 26 2.84 1.27 8.30
N ARG A 27 2.24 0.48 9.19
CA ARG A 27 2.35 -0.97 9.09
C ARG A 27 1.71 -1.50 7.82
N GLN A 28 0.53 -0.98 7.51
CA GLN A 28 -0.17 -1.40 6.29
C GLN A 28 0.62 -1.03 5.05
N MET A 29 1.13 0.19 5.01
CA MET A 29 1.92 0.63 3.87
C MET A 29 3.21 -0.18 3.74
N ALA A 30 3.91 -0.40 4.85
CA ALA A 30 5.16 -1.15 4.81
C ALA A 30 4.91 -2.58 4.35
N LEU A 31 3.83 -3.20 4.81
CA LEU A 31 3.48 -4.55 4.41
C LEU A 31 3.17 -4.61 2.92
N LEU A 32 2.40 -3.65 2.44
CA LEU A 32 2.06 -3.58 1.03
C LEU A 32 3.33 -3.45 0.18
N LEU A 33 4.23 -2.56 0.57
CA LEU A 33 5.47 -2.36 -0.18
C LEU A 33 6.36 -3.60 -0.17
N LEU A 34 6.42 -4.31 0.95
CA LEU A 34 7.20 -5.55 1.02
C LEU A 34 6.69 -6.56 0.00
N VAL A 35 5.38 -6.74 -0.06
CA VAL A 35 4.81 -7.74 -0.97
C VAL A 35 5.06 -7.37 -2.43
N TYR A 36 5.02 -6.09 -2.76
CA TYR A 36 5.16 -5.66 -4.14
C TYR A 36 6.60 -5.49 -4.59
N LEU A 37 7.50 -5.10 -3.67
CA LEU A 37 8.86 -4.72 -4.06
C LEU A 37 9.90 -5.80 -3.78
N LYS A 38 9.63 -6.71 -2.85
CA LYS A 38 10.56 -7.78 -2.56
C LYS A 38 10.09 -9.06 -3.25
N PRO A 39 11.02 -9.87 -3.74
CA PRO A 39 10.61 -11.11 -4.39
C PRO A 39 9.91 -12.06 -3.41
N GLY A 40 8.85 -12.68 -3.89
CA GLY A 40 8.11 -13.66 -3.11
C GLY A 40 8.66 -15.06 -3.30
N PRO A 41 7.93 -16.05 -2.80
CA PRO A 41 6.59 -15.92 -2.20
C PRO A 41 6.64 -15.30 -0.81
N HIS A 42 5.54 -14.65 -0.45
CA HIS A 42 5.40 -14.01 0.86
C HIS A 42 4.40 -14.80 1.69
N THR A 43 4.71 -14.96 2.97
CA THR A 43 3.80 -15.62 3.92
C THR A 43 3.53 -14.67 5.08
N VAL A 44 2.43 -14.93 5.80
CA VAL A 44 2.13 -14.13 6.99
C VAL A 44 3.29 -14.20 7.97
N ARG A 45 3.84 -15.39 8.18
CA ARG A 45 4.96 -15.57 9.09
C ARG A 45 6.19 -14.78 8.65
N GLY A 46 6.50 -14.83 7.36
CA GLY A 46 7.67 -14.11 6.84
C GLY A 46 7.50 -12.62 6.94
N LEU A 47 6.30 -12.12 6.68
CA LEU A 47 6.02 -10.69 6.78
C LEU A 47 6.08 -10.21 8.22
N ALA A 48 5.59 -11.02 9.16
CA ALA A 48 5.68 -10.68 10.58
C ALA A 48 7.14 -10.55 11.00
N LYS A 49 7.98 -11.46 10.54
CA LYS A 49 9.39 -11.42 10.84
C LYS A 49 10.05 -10.19 10.23
N ALA A 50 9.74 -9.90 8.98
CA ALA A 50 10.33 -8.76 8.30
C ALA A 50 9.96 -7.44 8.97
N LEU A 51 8.72 -7.33 9.46
CA LEU A 51 8.26 -6.12 10.12
C LEU A 51 8.58 -6.09 11.61
N ASN A 52 9.05 -7.21 12.15
CA ASN A 52 9.31 -7.35 13.58
C ASN A 52 8.04 -7.08 14.40
N VAL A 53 6.96 -7.71 14.00
CA VAL A 53 5.66 -7.63 14.69
C VAL A 53 5.10 -9.04 14.82
N SER A 54 4.04 -9.17 15.60
CA SER A 54 3.40 -10.47 15.78
C SER A 54 2.54 -10.82 14.58
N LYS A 55 2.23 -12.12 14.44
CA LYS A 55 1.34 -12.56 13.36
C LYS A 55 -0.04 -11.93 13.44
N PRO A 56 -0.66 -11.79 14.63
CA PRO A 56 -1.96 -11.10 14.68
C PRO A 56 -1.91 -9.67 14.16
N VAL A 57 -0.80 -8.97 14.36
CA VAL A 57 -0.65 -7.61 13.82
C VAL A 57 -0.67 -7.65 12.30
N VAL A 58 0.05 -8.61 11.70
CA VAL A 58 0.04 -8.77 10.25
C VAL A 58 -1.36 -9.14 9.76
N THR A 59 -2.02 -10.05 10.45
CA THR A 59 -3.35 -10.49 10.06
C THR A 59 -4.33 -9.32 10.04
N ARG A 60 -4.26 -8.45 11.05
CA ARG A 60 -5.14 -7.27 11.07
C ARG A 60 -4.86 -6.33 9.90
N ALA A 61 -3.57 -6.13 9.61
CA ALA A 61 -3.22 -5.30 8.46
C ALA A 61 -3.71 -5.92 7.15
N LEU A 62 -3.59 -7.24 7.03
CA LEU A 62 -4.06 -7.94 5.84
C LEU A 62 -5.58 -7.89 5.71
N ASN A 63 -6.29 -7.90 6.84
CA ASN A 63 -7.74 -7.75 6.77
C ASN A 63 -8.13 -6.43 6.11
N ARG A 64 -7.46 -5.36 6.49
CA ARG A 64 -7.71 -4.05 5.89
C ARG A 64 -7.32 -4.01 4.43
N LEU A 65 -6.11 -4.47 4.12
CA LEU A 65 -5.60 -4.42 2.75
C LEU A 65 -6.38 -5.35 1.83
N GLY A 66 -6.84 -6.48 2.36
CA GLY A 66 -7.69 -7.38 1.60
C GLY A 66 -9.06 -6.78 1.33
N ALA A 67 -9.63 -6.07 2.32
CA ALA A 67 -10.90 -5.41 2.13
C ALA A 67 -10.82 -4.32 1.06
N LEU A 68 -9.66 -3.67 0.96
CA LEU A 68 -9.43 -2.68 -0.09
C LEU A 68 -9.10 -3.30 -1.44
N GLY A 69 -8.86 -4.60 -1.46
CA GLY A 69 -8.52 -5.29 -2.70
C GLY A 69 -7.06 -5.18 -3.09
N TYR A 70 -6.20 -4.71 -2.19
CA TYR A 70 -4.81 -4.44 -2.53
C TYR A 70 -3.89 -5.64 -2.39
N LEU A 71 -4.30 -6.64 -1.64
CA LEU A 71 -3.60 -7.90 -1.47
C LEU A 71 -4.61 -9.01 -1.36
N ARG A 72 -4.18 -10.23 -1.66
CA ARG A 72 -5.03 -11.40 -1.44
C ARG A 72 -4.26 -12.44 -0.67
N ARG A 73 -4.99 -13.26 0.06
CA ARG A 73 -4.41 -14.34 0.85
C ARG A 73 -4.83 -15.67 0.25
N GLN A 74 -3.94 -16.63 0.36
CA GLN A 74 -4.22 -17.97 -0.11
C GLN A 74 -3.60 -18.96 0.86
N ARG A 75 -4.43 -19.89 1.35
CA ARG A 75 -3.93 -20.92 2.24
C ARG A 75 -3.06 -21.89 1.45
N ASP A 76 -1.98 -22.33 2.08
CA ASP A 76 -1.08 -23.30 1.50
C ASP A 76 -1.72 -24.67 1.62
N ASP A 77 -1.99 -25.35 0.50
CA ASP A 77 -2.60 -26.66 0.52
C ASP A 77 -1.69 -27.71 1.16
N ALA A 78 -0.39 -27.53 1.03
CA ALA A 78 0.58 -28.48 1.59
C ALA A 78 0.75 -28.31 3.10
N ASP A 79 0.60 -27.07 3.58
CA ASP A 79 0.74 -26.78 5.01
C ASP A 79 -0.26 -25.71 5.38
N ARG A 80 -1.36 -26.12 5.98
CA ARG A 80 -2.47 -25.22 6.27
C ARG A 80 -2.12 -24.12 7.26
N ARG A 81 -1.00 -24.24 7.96
CA ARG A 81 -0.54 -23.21 8.86
C ARG A 81 0.09 -22.05 8.12
N ASN A 82 0.47 -22.25 6.87
CA ASN A 82 1.01 -21.20 6.03
C ASN A 82 -0.09 -20.48 5.27
N ILE A 83 0.00 -19.18 5.22
CA ILE A 83 -0.90 -18.36 4.43
C ILE A 83 -0.02 -17.51 3.52
N PHE A 84 -0.18 -17.69 2.22
CA PHE A 84 0.53 -16.89 1.25
C PHE A 84 -0.20 -15.56 1.05
N VAL A 85 0.59 -14.53 0.76
CA VAL A 85 0.08 -13.20 0.50
C VAL A 85 0.58 -12.80 -0.89
N ALA A 86 -0.33 -12.40 -1.74
CA ALA A 86 -0.01 -12.13 -3.13
C ALA A 86 -0.54 -10.78 -3.57
N PRO A 87 0.12 -10.16 -4.57
CA PRO A 87 -0.34 -8.90 -5.14
C PRO A 87 -1.66 -9.08 -5.90
N THR A 88 -2.32 -7.96 -6.10
CA THR A 88 -3.49 -7.87 -6.96
C THR A 88 -3.26 -6.74 -7.95
N ARG A 89 -4.08 -6.71 -9.00
CA ARG A 89 -4.02 -5.62 -9.94
C ARG A 89 -4.40 -4.29 -9.28
N GLU A 90 -5.41 -4.33 -8.43
CA GLU A 90 -5.84 -3.11 -7.74
C GLU A 90 -4.76 -2.54 -6.85
N GLY A 91 -4.02 -3.41 -6.17
CA GLY A 91 -2.91 -2.95 -5.36
C GLY A 91 -1.78 -2.37 -6.19
N ALA A 92 -1.50 -2.97 -7.34
CA ALA A 92 -0.49 -2.44 -8.24
C ALA A 92 -0.88 -1.06 -8.73
N ASP A 93 -2.16 -0.87 -9.08
CA ASP A 93 -2.65 0.42 -9.53
C ASP A 93 -2.55 1.47 -8.42
N PHE A 94 -2.89 1.07 -7.20
CA PHE A 94 -2.76 1.98 -6.06
C PHE A 94 -1.31 2.42 -5.88
N LEU A 95 -0.37 1.50 -5.98
CA LEU A 95 1.04 1.83 -5.78
C LEU A 95 1.61 2.66 -6.92
N GLU A 96 1.14 2.45 -8.15
CA GLU A 96 1.55 3.33 -9.25
C GLU A 96 1.09 4.75 -8.98
N HIS A 97 -0.10 4.88 -8.46
CA HIS A 97 -0.65 6.17 -8.11
C HIS A 97 0.13 6.80 -6.94
N PHE A 98 0.41 6.01 -5.92
CA PHE A 98 1.20 6.48 -4.79
C PHE A 98 2.59 6.91 -5.23
N LYS A 99 3.20 6.13 -6.12
CA LYS A 99 4.52 6.43 -6.65
C LYS A 99 4.57 7.81 -7.29
N ALA A 100 3.50 8.20 -7.95
CA ALA A 100 3.43 9.51 -8.59
C ALA A 100 3.43 10.66 -7.59
N LEU A 101 3.08 10.38 -6.33
CA LEU A 101 3.10 11.40 -5.29
C LEU A 101 4.49 11.64 -4.71
N ILE A 102 5.38 10.68 -4.88
CA ILE A 102 6.71 10.75 -4.28
C ILE A 102 7.55 11.74 -5.06
N GLY A 103 8.17 12.66 -4.34
CA GLY A 103 9.08 13.62 -4.95
C GLY A 103 8.41 14.79 -5.64
N SER A 104 7.17 14.64 -6.06
CA SER A 104 6.46 15.75 -6.70
C SER A 104 5.16 16.04 -5.98
N GLY A 105 5.02 15.51 -4.77
CA GLY A 105 3.75 15.50 -4.07
C GLY A 105 3.17 16.85 -3.75
N GLY A 106 3.94 17.90 -3.85
CA GLY A 106 3.43 19.21 -3.56
C GLY A 106 2.92 19.99 -4.75
N ASN A 107 3.06 19.46 -5.96
CA ASN A 107 2.71 20.26 -7.11
C ASN A 107 1.25 20.04 -7.54
N GLY A 108 0.70 21.04 -8.20
CA GLY A 108 -0.70 21.02 -8.57
C GLY A 108 -1.03 19.99 -9.64
N GLN A 109 -0.06 19.62 -10.44
CA GLN A 109 -0.31 18.63 -11.49
C GLN A 109 -0.72 17.30 -10.91
N VAL A 110 -0.05 16.92 -9.83
CA VAL A 110 -0.42 15.68 -9.15
C VAL A 110 -1.84 15.80 -8.61
N GLY A 111 -2.15 16.94 -8.02
CA GLY A 111 -3.50 17.16 -7.50
C GLY A 111 -4.55 17.07 -8.57
N GLU A 112 -4.30 17.63 -9.73
CA GLU A 112 -5.25 17.57 -10.83
C GLU A 112 -5.47 16.14 -11.30
N LYS A 113 -4.39 15.40 -11.45
CA LYS A 113 -4.51 14.00 -11.82
C LYS A 113 -5.29 13.23 -10.77
N ARG A 114 -5.07 13.57 -9.53
CA ARG A 114 -5.78 12.94 -8.43
C ARG A 114 -7.27 13.10 -8.56
N ASN A 115 -7.70 14.32 -8.79
CA ASN A 115 -9.12 14.59 -8.90
C ASN A 115 -9.75 13.77 -10.01
N HIS A 116 -9.08 13.70 -11.12
CA HIS A 116 -9.61 12.93 -12.25
C HIS A 116 -9.70 11.45 -11.88
N ARG A 117 -8.67 10.91 -11.26
CA ARG A 117 -8.67 9.52 -10.87
C ARG A 117 -9.70 9.22 -9.81
N THR A 118 -9.87 10.15 -8.87
CA THR A 118 -10.84 9.96 -7.83
C THR A 118 -12.23 9.79 -8.40
N GLU A 119 -12.57 10.59 -9.38
CA GLU A 119 -13.85 10.46 -10.04
C GLU A 119 -14.00 9.09 -10.68
N ALA A 120 -12.96 8.64 -11.35
CA ALA A 120 -13.00 7.36 -12.02
C ALA A 120 -13.10 6.21 -11.03
N ARG A 121 -12.55 6.38 -9.85
CA ARG A 121 -12.50 5.30 -8.86
C ARG A 121 -13.74 5.23 -7.99
N GLU A 122 -14.43 6.35 -7.83
CA GLU A 122 -15.57 6.36 -6.93
C GLU A 122 -16.60 5.28 -7.25
N PRO A 123 -17.00 5.11 -8.50
CA PRO A 123 -17.97 4.07 -8.79
C PRO A 123 -17.52 2.69 -8.37
N ALA A 124 -16.23 2.43 -8.46
CA ALA A 124 -15.71 1.12 -8.08
C ALA A 124 -15.75 0.91 -6.58
N HIS A 125 -15.67 1.97 -5.82
CA HIS A 125 -15.67 1.88 -4.36
C HIS A 125 -17.05 1.96 -3.77
N ALA A 126 -17.95 2.53 -4.50
CA ALA A 126 -19.33 2.61 -4.06
C ALA A 126 -20.00 1.25 -4.19
#